data_2798c53fdffb7ef70358840eddb49767
#
_entry.id   2798c53fdffb7ef70358840eddb49767
#
_cell.length_a   1.000
_cell.length_b   1.000
_cell.length_c   1.000
_cell.angle_alpha   90.00
_cell.angle_beta   90.00
_cell.angle_gamma   90.00
#
_symmetry.space_group_name_H-M   'P 1'
#
loop_
_entity.id
_entity.type
_entity.pdbx_description
1 polymer ?
#
loop_
_entity_poly.entity_id
_entity_poly.type
_entity_poly.pdbx_seq_one_letter_code
_entity_poly.pdbx_strand_id
1 'polypeptide(L)'
;QLEMLQSMLKRFIILCTRIYKKQNSFSELNTKETDIVREYNYLVEIYFKTKHTVHDYADMLNKSPKTLSNLFAKLSNRSPLQIIQDRKMLETRRMLRYTDKTIKEIAYDLGFEDIQTFSRFFKKQESISPINFRNNL
;
A
#
# COMPACT_ATOMS: atom_id res chain seq x y z
N GLN A 1 -16.41 -23.66 -17.85
CA GLN A 1 -15.02 -23.16 -18.00
C GLN A 1 -14.63 -22.17 -16.89
N LEU A 2 -15.49 -21.23 -16.53
CA LEU A 2 -15.23 -20.22 -15.48
C LEU A 2 -15.04 -20.85 -14.09
N GLU A 3 -15.89 -21.82 -13.73
CA GLU A 3 -15.79 -22.53 -12.45
C GLU A 3 -14.50 -23.36 -12.34
N MET A 4 -14.07 -23.95 -13.45
CA MET A 4 -12.82 -24.70 -13.49
C MET A 4 -11.59 -23.77 -13.30
N LEU A 5 -11.60 -22.61 -13.94
CA LEU A 5 -10.57 -21.57 -13.74
C LEU A 5 -10.53 -21.05 -12.31
N GLN A 6 -11.69 -20.80 -11.70
CA GLN A 6 -11.78 -20.38 -10.30
C GLN A 6 -11.26 -21.46 -9.34
N SER A 7 -11.58 -22.73 -9.61
CA SER A 7 -11.09 -23.86 -8.83
C SER A 7 -9.56 -24.01 -8.93
N MET A 8 -9.01 -23.88 -10.13
CA MET A 8 -7.57 -23.92 -10.36
C MET A 8 -6.85 -22.75 -9.68
N LEU A 9 -7.41 -21.53 -9.75
CA LEU A 9 -6.86 -20.36 -9.09
C LEU A 9 -6.87 -20.52 -7.56
N LYS A 10 -7.95 -21.02 -6.98
CA LYS A 10 -8.02 -21.34 -5.53
C LYS A 10 -6.96 -22.34 -5.12
N ARG A 11 -6.79 -23.44 -5.88
CA ARG A 11 -5.75 -24.44 -5.62
C ARG A 11 -4.34 -23.86 -5.71
N PHE A 12 -4.09 -23.02 -6.72
CA PHE A 12 -2.81 -22.34 -6.90
C PHE A 12 -2.48 -21.43 -5.71
N ILE A 13 -3.45 -20.61 -5.27
CA ILE A 13 -3.28 -19.75 -4.09
C ILE A 13 -3.00 -20.58 -2.84
N ILE A 14 -3.73 -21.69 -2.62
CA ILE A 14 -3.51 -22.59 -1.47
C ILE A 14 -2.11 -23.21 -1.52
N LEU A 15 -1.65 -23.65 -2.69
CA LEU A 15 -0.30 -24.20 -2.86
C LEU A 15 0.79 -23.15 -2.59
N CYS A 16 0.66 -21.96 -3.15
CA CYS A 16 1.57 -20.86 -2.89
C CYS A 16 1.64 -20.51 -1.40
N THR A 17 0.48 -20.47 -0.73
CA THR A 17 0.41 -20.20 0.72
C THR A 17 1.08 -21.31 1.54
N ARG A 18 0.91 -22.59 1.15
CA ARG A 18 1.56 -23.73 1.83
C ARG A 18 3.07 -23.69 1.66
N ILE A 19 3.56 -23.42 0.43
CA ILE A 19 5.00 -23.31 0.14
C ILE A 19 5.60 -22.16 0.94
N TYR A 20 4.93 -21.00 0.94
CA TYR A 20 5.34 -19.84 1.71
C TYR A 20 5.42 -20.13 3.22
N LYS A 21 4.39 -20.77 3.79
CA LYS A 21 4.39 -21.18 5.20
C LYS A 21 5.49 -22.20 5.53
N LYS A 22 5.78 -23.13 4.63
CA LYS A 22 6.83 -24.15 4.84
C LYS A 22 8.24 -23.55 4.78
N GLN A 23 8.46 -22.54 3.93
CA GLN A 23 9.73 -21.82 3.86
C GLN A 23 9.93 -20.86 5.04
N ASN A 24 8.84 -20.35 5.63
CA ASN A 24 8.85 -19.42 6.75
C ASN A 24 8.53 -20.07 8.10
N SER A 25 8.81 -21.35 8.29
CA SER A 25 8.71 -22.00 9.60
C SER A 25 9.86 -21.56 10.53
N PHE A 26 10.00 -20.26 10.70
CA PHE A 26 10.85 -19.64 11.72
C PHE A 26 9.99 -19.22 12.92
N SER A 27 10.18 -19.96 14.01
CA SER A 27 9.87 -19.68 15.43
C SER A 27 8.63 -18.85 15.78
N GLU A 28 7.80 -19.41 16.66
CA GLU A 28 6.60 -18.81 17.28
C GLU A 28 6.81 -17.45 17.96
N LEU A 29 8.03 -17.02 18.19
CA LEU A 29 8.38 -15.71 18.75
C LEU A 29 8.14 -14.54 17.75
N ASN A 30 8.01 -14.85 16.46
CA ASN A 30 7.88 -13.83 15.40
C ASN A 30 6.42 -13.63 14.91
N THR A 31 5.46 -14.41 15.41
CA THR A 31 4.08 -14.35 14.89
C THR A 31 3.39 -13.02 15.23
N LYS A 32 3.50 -12.55 16.47
CA LYS A 32 2.85 -11.30 16.90
C LYS A 32 3.40 -10.07 16.18
N GLU A 33 4.72 -9.99 15.99
CA GLU A 33 5.37 -8.90 15.28
C GLU A 33 5.00 -8.90 13.78
N THR A 34 4.98 -10.09 13.18
CA THR A 34 4.56 -10.28 11.79
C THR A 34 3.08 -9.94 11.59
N ASP A 35 2.23 -10.26 12.55
CA ASP A 35 0.80 -9.94 12.51
C ASP A 35 0.56 -8.43 12.57
N ILE A 36 1.33 -7.68 13.35
CA ILE A 36 1.25 -6.20 13.37
C ILE A 36 1.59 -5.61 12.00
N VAL A 37 2.64 -6.11 11.35
CA VAL A 37 3.03 -5.65 10.00
C VAL A 37 1.94 -5.97 8.97
N ARG A 38 1.33 -7.15 9.04
CA ARG A 38 0.20 -7.53 8.18
C ARG A 38 -1.02 -6.64 8.40
N GLU A 39 -1.35 -6.40 9.66
CA GLU A 39 -2.49 -5.56 10.03
C GLU A 39 -2.27 -4.11 9.58
N TYR A 40 -1.05 -3.59 9.73
CA TYR A 40 -0.68 -2.28 9.19
C TYR A 40 -0.92 -2.20 7.69
N ASN A 41 -0.42 -3.16 6.92
CA ASN A 41 -0.61 -3.21 5.47
C ASN A 41 -2.10 -3.28 5.09
N TYR A 42 -2.88 -4.07 5.81
CA TYR A 42 -4.33 -4.17 5.62
C TYR A 42 -5.05 -2.85 5.90
N LEU A 43 -4.70 -2.16 6.99
CA LEU A 43 -5.26 -0.85 7.32
C LEU A 43 -4.92 0.21 6.27
N VAL A 44 -3.69 0.19 5.73
CA VAL A 44 -3.29 1.09 4.64
C VAL A 44 -4.16 0.85 3.40
N GLU A 45 -4.44 -0.41 3.03
CA GLU A 45 -5.33 -0.71 1.90
C GLU A 45 -6.72 -0.09 2.07
N ILE A 46 -7.26 -0.09 3.28
CA ILE A 46 -8.60 0.44 3.57
C ILE A 46 -8.60 1.97 3.67
N TYR A 47 -7.60 2.55 4.36
CA TYR A 47 -7.66 3.93 4.82
C TYR A 47 -6.70 4.90 4.12
N PHE A 48 -5.93 4.50 3.12
CA PHE A 48 -4.91 5.35 2.48
C PHE A 48 -5.45 6.66 1.89
N LYS A 49 -6.73 6.74 1.58
CA LYS A 49 -7.39 7.96 1.09
C LYS A 49 -7.71 8.97 2.20
N THR A 50 -7.89 8.50 3.42
CA THR A 50 -8.35 9.31 4.56
C THR A 50 -7.31 9.45 5.67
N LYS A 51 -6.39 8.50 5.79
CA LYS A 51 -5.30 8.48 6.77
C LYS A 51 -3.96 8.61 6.07
N HIS A 52 -3.18 9.60 6.45
CA HIS A 52 -2.02 10.04 5.64
C HIS A 52 -0.69 9.90 6.36
N THR A 53 -0.71 9.75 7.67
CA THR A 53 0.49 9.71 8.51
C THR A 53 0.70 8.34 9.15
N VAL A 54 1.95 8.00 9.44
CA VAL A 54 2.26 6.78 10.23
C VAL A 54 1.60 6.81 11.59
N HIS A 55 1.44 8.02 12.17
CA HIS A 55 0.78 8.21 13.47
C HIS A 55 -0.69 7.76 13.45
N ASP A 56 -1.44 8.07 12.38
CA ASP A 56 -2.83 7.64 12.23
C ASP A 56 -2.97 6.11 12.35
N TYR A 57 -2.08 5.36 11.68
CA TYR A 57 -2.10 3.90 11.72
C TYR A 57 -1.54 3.33 13.03
N ALA A 58 -0.55 4.01 13.61
CA ALA A 58 -0.02 3.63 14.92
C ALA A 58 -1.09 3.69 16.00
N ASP A 59 -1.91 4.74 15.99
CA ASP A 59 -3.04 4.88 16.92
C ASP A 59 -4.07 3.77 16.72
N MET A 60 -4.41 3.43 15.47
CA MET A 60 -5.34 2.33 15.17
C MET A 60 -4.82 0.97 15.67
N LEU A 61 -3.50 0.78 15.69
CA LEU A 61 -2.84 -0.44 16.16
C LEU A 61 -2.47 -0.42 17.65
N ASN A 62 -2.79 0.67 18.36
CA ASN A 62 -2.34 0.91 19.74
C ASN A 62 -0.81 0.74 19.91
N LYS A 63 -0.06 1.27 18.96
CA LYS A 63 1.41 1.26 18.95
C LYS A 63 1.95 2.67 18.77
N SER A 64 3.22 2.87 19.17
CA SER A 64 3.90 4.12 18.83
C SER A 64 4.45 4.08 17.40
N PRO A 65 4.60 5.23 16.71
CA PRO A 65 5.27 5.30 15.42
C PRO A 65 6.68 4.72 15.45
N LYS A 66 7.40 4.90 16.55
CA LYS A 66 8.74 4.34 16.76
C LYS A 66 8.71 2.81 16.79
N THR A 67 7.76 2.22 17.48
CA THR A 67 7.57 0.76 17.51
C THR A 67 7.32 0.22 16.11
N LEU A 68 6.43 0.85 15.34
CA LEU A 68 6.18 0.46 13.94
C LEU A 68 7.45 0.58 13.08
N SER A 69 8.17 1.69 13.17
CA SER A 69 9.41 1.88 12.42
C SER A 69 10.45 0.79 12.74
N ASN A 70 10.60 0.41 13.99
CA ASN A 70 11.50 -0.66 14.41
C ASN A 70 11.06 -2.03 13.89
N LEU A 71 9.76 -2.35 13.93
CA LEU A 71 9.21 -3.59 13.39
C LEU A 71 9.41 -3.70 11.88
N PHE A 72 9.14 -2.61 11.15
CA PHE A 72 9.35 -2.58 9.72
C PHE A 72 10.82 -2.67 9.33
N ALA A 73 11.72 -2.03 10.07
CA ALA A 73 13.16 -2.16 9.86
C ALA A 73 13.65 -3.61 10.03
N LYS A 74 13.03 -4.36 10.94
CA LYS A 74 13.38 -5.77 11.23
C LYS A 74 12.75 -6.75 10.23
N LEU A 75 11.50 -6.51 9.82
CA LEU A 75 10.66 -7.50 9.13
C LEU A 75 10.36 -7.14 7.67
N SER A 76 10.67 -5.93 7.24
CA SER A 76 10.36 -5.41 5.91
C SER A 76 11.54 -4.64 5.34
N ASN A 77 11.63 -4.60 4.02
CA ASN A 77 12.58 -3.74 3.31
C ASN A 77 12.04 -2.33 3.05
N ARG A 78 10.84 -2.02 3.54
CA ARG A 78 10.16 -0.72 3.37
C ARG A 78 9.75 -0.15 4.73
N SER A 79 9.83 1.16 4.87
CA SER A 79 9.33 1.84 6.07
C SER A 79 7.79 1.93 6.07
N PRO A 80 7.16 2.14 7.25
CA PRO A 80 5.71 2.37 7.31
C PRO A 80 5.23 3.51 6.40
N LEU A 81 5.98 4.61 6.34
CA LEU A 81 5.66 5.75 5.47
C LEU A 81 5.70 5.37 3.98
N GLN A 82 6.72 4.59 3.57
CA GLN A 82 6.83 4.12 2.19
C GLN A 82 5.64 3.26 1.77
N ILE A 83 5.11 2.42 2.66
CA ILE A 83 3.91 1.62 2.38
C ILE A 83 2.71 2.52 2.03
N ILE A 84 2.48 3.58 2.82
CA ILE A 84 1.41 4.55 2.55
C ILE A 84 1.64 5.24 1.19
N GLN A 85 2.86 5.71 0.95
CA GLN A 85 3.22 6.42 -0.28
C GLN A 85 3.09 5.53 -1.52
N ASP A 86 3.56 4.30 -1.45
CA ASP A 86 3.45 3.33 -2.54
C ASP A 86 1.99 3.03 -2.89
N ARG A 87 1.13 2.87 -1.87
CA ARG A 87 -0.29 2.62 -2.09
C ARG A 87 -0.98 3.80 -2.78
N LYS A 88 -0.67 5.03 -2.34
CA LYS A 88 -1.18 6.25 -2.99
C LYS A 88 -0.68 6.37 -4.42
N MET A 89 0.60 6.08 -4.67
CA MET A 89 1.16 6.11 -6.02
C MET A 89 0.52 5.07 -6.95
N LEU A 90 0.29 3.86 -6.46
CA LEU A 90 -0.39 2.82 -7.23
C LEU A 90 -1.79 3.28 -7.68
N GLU A 91 -2.58 3.84 -6.76
CA GLU A 91 -3.90 4.36 -7.08
C GLU A 91 -3.86 5.58 -8.01
N THR A 92 -2.89 6.47 -7.79
CA THR A 92 -2.68 7.64 -8.68
C THR A 92 -2.43 7.20 -10.11
N ARG A 93 -1.50 6.27 -10.32
CA ARG A 93 -1.20 5.74 -11.67
C ARG A 93 -2.43 5.11 -12.30
N ARG A 94 -3.20 4.34 -11.52
CA ARG A 94 -4.44 3.72 -11.98
C ARG A 94 -5.47 4.77 -12.43
N MET A 95 -5.69 5.80 -11.62
CA MET A 95 -6.63 6.87 -11.94
C MET A 95 -6.19 7.69 -13.16
N LEU A 96 -4.90 8.03 -13.25
CA LEU A 96 -4.36 8.77 -14.41
C LEU A 96 -4.51 7.97 -15.72
N ARG A 97 -4.38 6.66 -15.66
CA ARG A 97 -4.39 5.78 -16.83
C ARG A 97 -5.78 5.37 -17.27
N TYR A 98 -6.68 5.08 -16.33
CA TYR A 98 -7.94 4.40 -16.61
C TYR A 98 -9.18 5.23 -16.32
N THR A 99 -9.04 6.50 -15.94
CA THR A 99 -10.18 7.40 -15.71
C THR A 99 -9.98 8.72 -16.44
N ASP A 100 -11.09 9.41 -16.73
CA ASP A 100 -11.10 10.76 -17.30
C ASP A 100 -11.12 11.85 -16.23
N LYS A 101 -10.91 11.50 -14.97
CA LYS A 101 -10.87 12.46 -13.87
C LYS A 101 -9.76 13.48 -14.08
N THR A 102 -10.07 14.73 -13.76
CA THR A 102 -9.07 15.81 -13.76
C THR A 102 -8.00 15.56 -12.69
N ILE A 103 -6.86 16.19 -12.84
CA ILE A 103 -5.79 16.14 -11.84
C ILE A 103 -6.28 16.61 -10.46
N LYS A 104 -7.15 17.63 -10.47
CA LYS A 104 -7.79 18.16 -9.26
C LYS A 104 -8.67 17.11 -8.56
N GLU A 105 -9.53 16.45 -9.32
CA GLU A 105 -10.40 15.39 -8.80
C GLU A 105 -9.60 14.22 -8.23
N ILE A 106 -8.52 13.80 -8.92
CA ILE A 106 -7.64 12.75 -8.43
C ILE A 106 -6.97 13.17 -7.13
N ALA A 107 -6.46 14.40 -7.04
CA ALA A 107 -5.84 14.90 -5.82
C ALA A 107 -6.79 14.84 -4.63
N TYR A 108 -8.03 15.31 -4.79
CA TYR A 108 -9.03 15.28 -3.72
C TYR A 108 -9.49 13.86 -3.38
N ASP A 109 -9.69 12.99 -4.36
CA ASP A 109 -10.05 11.58 -4.14
C ASP A 109 -9.00 10.83 -3.31
N LEU A 110 -7.73 11.22 -3.43
CA LEU A 110 -6.61 10.66 -2.68
C LEU A 110 -6.34 11.37 -1.35
N GLY A 111 -7.19 12.34 -0.98
CA GLY A 111 -7.13 13.05 0.28
C GLY A 111 -6.05 14.13 0.36
N PHE A 112 -5.60 14.67 -0.77
CA PHE A 112 -4.73 15.84 -0.79
C PHE A 112 -5.54 17.13 -0.65
N GLU A 113 -5.04 18.07 0.14
CA GLU A 113 -5.72 19.36 0.39
C GLU A 113 -5.72 20.26 -0.87
N ASP A 114 -4.69 20.16 -1.69
CA ASP A 114 -4.52 20.96 -2.89
C ASP A 114 -3.75 20.21 -3.99
N ILE A 115 -3.87 20.72 -5.23
CA ILE A 115 -3.23 20.15 -6.41
C ILE A 115 -1.70 20.27 -6.34
N GLN A 116 -1.18 21.34 -5.77
CA GLN A 116 0.25 21.61 -5.70
C GLN A 116 0.96 20.58 -4.83
N THR A 117 0.38 20.25 -3.69
CA THR A 117 0.89 19.22 -2.78
C THR A 117 0.84 17.85 -3.44
N PHE A 118 -0.26 17.52 -4.12
CA PHE A 118 -0.38 16.31 -4.90
C PHE A 118 0.67 16.23 -6.03
N SER A 119 0.82 17.29 -6.81
CA SER A 119 1.76 17.33 -7.93
C SER A 119 3.20 17.19 -7.49
N ARG A 120 3.57 17.82 -6.36
CA ARG A 120 4.90 17.67 -5.75
C ARG A 120 5.14 16.23 -5.27
N PHE A 121 4.15 15.63 -4.60
CA PHE A 121 4.21 14.24 -4.18
C PHE A 121 4.44 13.30 -5.38
N PHE A 122 3.64 13.44 -6.43
CA PHE A 122 3.74 12.61 -7.63
C PHE A 122 5.08 12.80 -8.35
N LYS A 123 5.48 14.06 -8.57
CA LYS A 123 6.75 14.38 -9.26
C LYS A 123 7.97 13.87 -8.50
N LYS A 124 7.92 13.86 -7.17
CA LYS A 124 9.01 13.30 -6.33
C LYS A 124 9.19 11.79 -6.58
N GLN A 125 8.13 11.06 -6.87
CA GLN A 125 8.14 9.61 -7.08
C GLN A 125 8.40 9.22 -8.55
N GLU A 126 7.81 9.95 -9.49
CA GLU A 126 7.84 9.63 -10.93
C GLU A 126 8.82 10.50 -11.75
N SER A 127 9.39 11.55 -11.16
CA SER A 127 10.27 12.53 -11.83
C SER A 127 9.58 13.40 -12.91
N ILE A 128 8.32 13.17 -13.20
CA ILE A 128 7.48 13.95 -14.13
C ILE A 128 6.18 14.38 -13.47
N SER A 129 5.52 15.40 -14.05
CA SER A 129 4.23 15.86 -13.54
C SER A 129 3.09 14.86 -13.83
N PRO A 130 1.99 14.87 -13.05
CA PRO A 130 0.82 14.04 -13.34
C PRO A 130 0.25 14.22 -14.75
N ILE A 131 0.22 15.47 -15.24
CA ILE A 131 -0.26 15.79 -16.59
C ILE A 131 0.65 15.15 -17.64
N ASN A 132 1.96 15.33 -17.52
CA ASN A 132 2.92 14.76 -18.46
C ASN A 132 2.89 13.22 -18.43
N PHE A 133 2.71 12.63 -17.25
CA PHE A 133 2.53 11.18 -17.12
C PHE A 133 1.30 10.72 -17.91
N ARG A 134 0.17 11.39 -17.78
CA ARG A 134 -1.07 11.06 -18.52
C ARG A 134 -0.89 11.23 -20.02
N ASN A 135 -0.25 12.30 -20.47
CA ASN A 135 -0.05 12.58 -21.90
C ASN A 135 0.94 11.61 -22.57
N ASN A 136 1.78 10.94 -21.80
CA ASN A 136 2.76 9.98 -22.32
C ASN A 136 2.24 8.52 -22.30
N LEU A 137 0.97 8.31 -21.94
CA LEU A 137 0.29 7.02 -22.02
C LEU A 137 -0.25 6.77 -23.41
#